data_84bf9c81a132191e9372227a4d70e21a
#
_entry.id   84bf9c81a132191e9372227a4d70e21a
#
_cell.length_a   1.000
_cell.length_b   1.000
_cell.length_c   1.000
_cell.angle_alpha   90.00
_cell.angle_beta   90.00
_cell.angle_gamma   90.00
#
_symmetry.space_group_name_H-M   'P 1'
#
loop_
_entity.id
_entity.type
_entity.pdbx_description
1 polymer ?
#
loop_
_entity_poly.entity_id
_entity_poly.type
_entity_poly.pdbx_seq_one_letter_code
_entity_poly.pdbx_strand_id
1 'polypeptide(L)'
;MSPQTGTVIIQAESVTKTFTTPDGRALPVLEGVSFTLSEGEIVALLGKSGSGKSTLLRCIAGLIAPSSGTVSYRGTPLTGANPGVAMVFQTFALLPWLTVRQNVELGLEARGVAEAERAERALSAIDLIGLDGFESAYPKELSGGMRQRVGFARAIVTEPDALLMDEPFSALDVLTAENLRGELVKLWEGHGAPVKSILIVTHNIEEAVLLADRVLVLSSNPGRIRAELSVGLPRPRDRHGARFETLVDTIYGILTGREQAATDALEVEAVAQASTGQPSRPMATPINTPLPSVSPGGLSGLLEILAARGGRDGLAEIADDLSFEIDDLLPLTDAAVMLLLARIDGSDIEITADGKEFAAADILTSKQLFARHAAKHAPLVRTITQALAATADHTLRIGFFIDILRRGFSLSEAQSQLDTAIDWGRYGELYDYDSDDEELTLEPGAQGYL
;
A
#
# COMPACT_ATOMS: atom_id res chain seq x y z
N MET A 1 -31.37 -4.25 0.51
CA MET A 1 -31.69 -3.43 -0.68
C MET A 1 -30.79 -3.96 -1.78
N SER A 2 -31.34 -4.37 -2.92
CA SER A 2 -30.56 -4.82 -4.08
C SER A 2 -29.65 -3.68 -4.56
N PRO A 3 -28.42 -3.95 -5.05
CA PRO A 3 -27.57 -2.91 -5.60
C PRO A 3 -28.31 -2.22 -6.74
N GLN A 4 -28.43 -0.90 -6.67
CA GLN A 4 -28.91 -0.12 -7.80
C GLN A 4 -27.91 -0.35 -8.93
N THR A 5 -28.37 -1.01 -9.98
CA THR A 5 -27.58 -1.22 -11.21
C THR A 5 -27.48 0.12 -11.94
N GLY A 6 -26.56 0.98 -11.51
CA GLY A 6 -26.19 2.19 -12.24
C GLY A 6 -25.60 1.82 -13.61
N THR A 7 -25.66 2.75 -14.56
CA THR A 7 -25.03 2.57 -15.87
C THR A 7 -23.52 2.41 -15.68
N VAL A 8 -22.93 1.34 -16.26
CA VAL A 8 -21.48 1.12 -16.21
C VAL A 8 -20.77 2.22 -17.00
N ILE A 9 -19.89 2.96 -16.34
CA ILE A 9 -19.07 4.02 -16.93
C ILE A 9 -17.73 3.46 -17.39
N ILE A 10 -17.06 2.68 -16.55
CA ILE A 10 -15.76 2.06 -16.85
C ILE A 10 -15.86 0.56 -16.63
N GLN A 11 -15.32 -0.20 -17.59
CA GLN A 11 -15.21 -1.64 -17.49
C GLN A 11 -13.79 -2.07 -17.81
N ALA A 12 -13.14 -2.78 -16.89
CA ALA A 12 -11.88 -3.47 -17.10
C ALA A 12 -12.16 -4.98 -17.24
N GLU A 13 -11.67 -5.61 -18.29
CA GLU A 13 -11.85 -7.03 -18.57
C GLU A 13 -10.50 -7.70 -18.75
N SER A 14 -10.13 -8.56 -17.81
CA SER A 14 -8.89 -9.35 -17.81
C SER A 14 -7.64 -8.53 -18.11
N VAL A 15 -7.58 -7.32 -17.57
CA VAL A 15 -6.49 -6.37 -17.80
C VAL A 15 -5.19 -6.94 -17.23
N THR A 16 -4.20 -7.10 -18.09
CA THR A 16 -2.85 -7.54 -17.74
C THR A 16 -1.85 -6.46 -18.21
N LYS A 17 -0.87 -6.17 -17.37
CA LYS A 17 0.22 -5.25 -17.73
C LYS A 17 1.56 -5.82 -17.32
N THR A 18 2.42 -6.00 -18.31
CA THR A 18 3.79 -6.42 -18.17
C THR A 18 4.70 -5.32 -18.73
N PHE A 19 5.70 -4.95 -17.98
CA PHE A 19 6.78 -4.06 -18.45
C PHE A 19 7.99 -4.89 -18.84
N THR A 20 8.88 -4.32 -19.64
CA THR A 20 10.17 -4.91 -19.95
C THR A 20 11.23 -4.13 -19.19
N THR A 21 12.01 -4.81 -18.37
CA THR A 21 13.14 -4.22 -17.65
C THR A 21 14.29 -3.91 -18.60
N PRO A 22 15.26 -3.04 -18.25
CA PRO A 22 16.38 -2.69 -19.12
C PRO A 22 17.22 -3.89 -19.58
N ASP A 23 17.24 -4.97 -18.80
CA ASP A 23 17.91 -6.25 -19.10
C ASP A 23 17.02 -7.21 -19.93
N GLY A 24 15.87 -6.73 -20.43
CA GLY A 24 15.00 -7.50 -21.33
C GLY A 24 14.07 -8.50 -20.63
N ARG A 25 14.00 -8.54 -19.31
CA ARG A 25 13.08 -9.43 -18.58
C ARG A 25 11.66 -8.88 -18.56
N ALA A 26 10.69 -9.78 -18.59
CA ALA A 26 9.28 -9.44 -18.38
C ALA A 26 9.01 -9.23 -16.90
N LEU A 27 8.46 -8.07 -16.54
CA LEU A 27 7.98 -7.72 -15.19
C LEU A 27 6.46 -7.64 -15.21
N PRO A 28 5.74 -8.70 -14.81
CA PRO A 28 4.29 -8.66 -14.71
C PRO A 28 3.88 -7.80 -13.50
N VAL A 29 3.15 -6.71 -13.74
CA VAL A 29 2.68 -5.78 -12.71
C VAL A 29 1.20 -6.02 -12.41
N LEU A 30 0.38 -6.28 -13.43
CA LEU A 30 -1.03 -6.61 -13.31
C LEU A 30 -1.32 -7.90 -14.07
N GLU A 31 -2.23 -8.73 -13.53
CA GLU A 31 -2.62 -9.98 -14.19
C GLU A 31 -4.12 -10.25 -14.04
N GLY A 32 -4.84 -10.25 -15.16
CA GLY A 32 -6.23 -10.65 -15.26
C GLY A 32 -7.22 -9.81 -14.44
N VAL A 33 -6.93 -8.53 -14.22
CA VAL A 33 -7.77 -7.64 -13.41
C VAL A 33 -9.08 -7.33 -14.14
N SER A 34 -10.21 -7.65 -13.50
CA SER A 34 -11.56 -7.39 -14.04
C SER A 34 -12.43 -6.72 -12.98
N PHE A 35 -13.02 -5.58 -13.31
CA PHE A 35 -14.01 -4.88 -12.47
C PHE A 35 -14.81 -3.87 -13.29
N THR A 36 -15.87 -3.34 -12.68
CA THR A 36 -16.68 -2.26 -13.26
C THR A 36 -16.75 -1.09 -12.31
N LEU A 37 -16.89 0.13 -12.85
CA LEU A 37 -17.25 1.34 -12.13
C LEU A 37 -18.55 1.88 -12.73
N SER A 38 -19.58 1.97 -11.89
CA SER A 38 -20.91 2.39 -12.29
C SER A 38 -21.23 3.82 -11.87
N GLU A 39 -22.22 4.42 -12.50
CA GLU A 39 -22.74 5.74 -12.12
C GLU A 39 -23.33 5.70 -10.71
N GLY A 40 -23.01 6.69 -9.88
CA GLY A 40 -23.53 6.80 -8.51
C GLY A 40 -22.74 6.00 -7.47
N GLU A 41 -21.55 5.50 -7.78
CA GLU A 41 -20.74 4.79 -6.80
C GLU A 41 -19.30 5.35 -6.63
N ILE A 42 -18.78 5.20 -5.43
CA ILE A 42 -17.37 5.36 -5.10
C ILE A 42 -16.76 3.96 -4.93
N VAL A 43 -15.75 3.63 -5.71
CA VAL A 43 -14.99 2.38 -5.58
C VAL A 43 -13.59 2.69 -5.05
N ALA A 44 -13.16 2.00 -4.00
CA ALA A 44 -11.77 2.05 -3.54
C ALA A 44 -10.98 0.87 -4.10
N LEU A 45 -9.81 1.16 -4.64
CA LEU A 45 -8.80 0.17 -5.01
C LEU A 45 -7.73 0.15 -3.93
N LEU A 46 -7.75 -0.86 -3.09
CA LEU A 46 -6.90 -1.01 -1.92
C LEU A 46 -5.82 -2.07 -2.18
N GLY A 47 -4.62 -1.86 -1.70
CA GLY A 47 -3.52 -2.83 -1.83
C GLY A 47 -2.19 -2.27 -1.37
N LYS A 48 -1.27 -3.14 -0.97
CA LYS A 48 0.08 -2.77 -0.50
C LYS A 48 0.82 -1.91 -1.54
N SER A 49 1.83 -1.15 -1.10
CA SER A 49 2.70 -0.41 -2.03
C SER A 49 3.31 -1.37 -3.06
N GLY A 50 3.44 -0.93 -4.31
CA GLY A 50 3.95 -1.78 -5.39
C GLY A 50 2.96 -2.81 -5.96
N SER A 51 1.72 -2.91 -5.48
CA SER A 51 0.72 -3.86 -5.99
C SER A 51 0.17 -3.53 -7.40
N GLY A 52 0.57 -2.42 -8.00
CA GLY A 52 0.15 -2.05 -9.35
C GLY A 52 -1.08 -1.13 -9.42
N LYS A 53 -1.56 -0.57 -8.30
CA LYS A 53 -2.72 0.33 -8.22
C LYS A 53 -2.63 1.50 -9.20
N SER A 54 -1.56 2.29 -9.14
CA SER A 54 -1.33 3.43 -10.03
C SER A 54 -1.16 3.00 -11.50
N THR A 55 -0.63 1.79 -11.73
CA THR A 55 -0.54 1.22 -13.08
C THR A 55 -1.94 0.92 -13.63
N LEU A 56 -2.82 0.31 -12.84
CA LEU A 56 -4.20 0.06 -13.22
C LEU A 56 -4.94 1.37 -13.48
N LEU A 57 -4.79 2.36 -12.60
CA LEU A 57 -5.39 3.68 -12.76
C LEU A 57 -4.97 4.34 -14.08
N ARG A 58 -3.68 4.25 -14.45
CA ARG A 58 -3.16 4.77 -15.74
C ARG A 58 -3.70 3.98 -16.93
N CYS A 59 -3.93 2.67 -16.82
CA CYS A 59 -4.61 1.90 -17.86
C CYS A 59 -6.05 2.37 -18.06
N ILE A 60 -6.78 2.63 -16.96
CA ILE A 60 -8.16 3.12 -16.98
C ILE A 60 -8.24 4.54 -17.58
N ALA A 61 -7.27 5.39 -17.25
CA ALA A 61 -7.15 6.72 -17.82
C ALA A 61 -6.74 6.71 -19.31
N GLY A 62 -6.35 5.53 -19.84
CA GLY A 62 -5.86 5.41 -21.22
C GLY A 62 -4.48 6.04 -21.45
N LEU A 63 -3.72 6.30 -20.37
CA LEU A 63 -2.36 6.86 -20.43
C LEU A 63 -1.34 5.79 -20.80
N ILE A 64 -1.61 4.53 -20.44
CA ILE A 64 -0.82 3.37 -20.84
C ILE A 64 -1.76 2.28 -21.35
N ALA A 65 -1.39 1.62 -22.44
CA ALA A 65 -2.16 0.48 -22.94
C ALA A 65 -1.89 -0.77 -22.09
N PRO A 66 -2.91 -1.58 -21.76
CA PRO A 66 -2.70 -2.91 -21.19
C PRO A 66 -1.90 -3.79 -22.19
N SER A 67 -1.17 -4.80 -21.65
CA SER A 67 -0.49 -5.79 -22.50
C SER A 67 -1.45 -6.82 -23.06
N SER A 68 -2.54 -7.11 -22.33
CA SER A 68 -3.70 -7.89 -22.80
C SER A 68 -4.94 -7.51 -21.98
N GLY A 69 -6.12 -7.95 -22.41
CA GLY A 69 -7.40 -7.52 -21.85
C GLY A 69 -7.84 -6.17 -22.42
N THR A 70 -8.95 -5.64 -21.92
CA THR A 70 -9.59 -4.45 -22.49
C THR A 70 -10.08 -3.52 -21.38
N VAL A 71 -9.91 -2.23 -21.58
CA VAL A 71 -10.60 -1.20 -20.80
C VAL A 71 -11.60 -0.51 -21.72
N SER A 72 -12.84 -0.41 -21.28
CA SER A 72 -13.93 0.24 -22.03
C SER A 72 -14.51 1.41 -21.24
N TYR A 73 -14.86 2.48 -21.95
CA TYR A 73 -15.61 3.62 -21.44
C TYR A 73 -17.00 3.63 -22.09
N ARG A 74 -18.05 3.57 -21.28
CA ARG A 74 -19.46 3.48 -21.72
C ARG A 74 -19.65 2.42 -22.82
N GLY A 75 -19.05 1.24 -22.63
CA GLY A 75 -19.12 0.11 -23.56
C GLY A 75 -18.23 0.21 -24.80
N THR A 76 -17.49 1.31 -24.99
CA THR A 76 -16.56 1.48 -26.11
C THR A 76 -15.12 1.22 -25.65
N PRO A 77 -14.39 0.27 -26.27
CA PRO A 77 -13.00 0.01 -25.94
C PRO A 77 -12.12 1.25 -26.15
N LEU A 78 -11.21 1.49 -25.17
CA LEU A 78 -10.28 2.62 -25.24
C LEU A 78 -9.11 2.30 -26.18
N THR A 79 -8.81 3.27 -27.06
CA THR A 79 -7.64 3.23 -27.96
C THR A 79 -6.63 4.34 -27.66
N GLY A 80 -6.87 5.14 -26.62
CA GLY A 80 -6.05 6.28 -26.18
C GLY A 80 -6.57 6.84 -24.88
N ALA A 81 -6.32 8.13 -24.62
CA ALA A 81 -6.79 8.80 -23.42
C ALA A 81 -8.31 8.70 -23.26
N ASN A 82 -8.77 8.39 -22.07
CA ASN A 82 -10.18 8.27 -21.76
C ASN A 82 -10.83 9.66 -21.67
N PRO A 83 -11.78 10.00 -22.56
CA PRO A 83 -12.36 11.35 -22.61
C PRO A 83 -13.29 11.65 -21.43
N GLY A 84 -13.80 10.63 -20.76
CA GLY A 84 -14.77 10.74 -19.66
C GLY A 84 -14.16 10.77 -18.28
N VAL A 85 -12.82 10.77 -18.14
CA VAL A 85 -12.17 10.77 -16.83
C VAL A 85 -11.29 11.99 -16.61
N ALA A 86 -11.12 12.35 -15.35
CA ALA A 86 -10.07 13.24 -14.89
C ALA A 86 -9.28 12.59 -13.77
N MET A 87 -8.01 12.99 -13.59
CA MET A 87 -7.12 12.41 -12.58
C MET A 87 -6.71 13.44 -11.54
N VAL A 88 -6.73 13.04 -10.27
CA VAL A 88 -6.07 13.70 -9.15
C VAL A 88 -4.84 12.88 -8.78
N PHE A 89 -3.66 13.50 -8.79
CA PHE A 89 -2.38 12.84 -8.57
C PHE A 89 -1.93 12.98 -7.12
N GLN A 90 -1.18 12.02 -6.63
CA GLN A 90 -0.57 12.00 -5.31
C GLN A 90 0.30 13.24 -5.04
N THR A 91 1.08 13.69 -6.02
CA THR A 91 2.02 14.82 -5.92
C THR A 91 1.43 16.15 -6.41
N PHE A 92 0.10 16.30 -6.41
CA PHE A 92 -0.66 17.47 -6.89
C PHE A 92 -0.48 17.76 -8.39
N ALA A 93 0.68 17.52 -8.97
CA ALA A 93 1.05 17.73 -10.38
C ALA A 93 0.65 19.13 -10.91
N LEU A 94 0.80 20.16 -10.07
CA LEU A 94 0.57 21.55 -10.48
C LEU A 94 1.76 22.07 -11.27
N LEU A 95 1.47 22.87 -12.30
CA LEU A 95 2.50 23.59 -13.04
C LEU A 95 2.95 24.82 -12.25
N PRO A 96 4.20 24.84 -11.75
CA PRO A 96 4.63 25.83 -10.76
C PRO A 96 4.74 27.27 -11.32
N TRP A 97 4.77 27.42 -12.63
CA TRP A 97 4.81 28.72 -13.33
C TRP A 97 3.43 29.26 -13.69
N LEU A 98 2.37 28.51 -13.43
CA LEU A 98 0.98 28.93 -13.63
C LEU A 98 0.33 29.30 -12.31
N THR A 99 -0.57 30.27 -12.32
CA THR A 99 -1.41 30.62 -11.16
C THR A 99 -2.41 29.51 -10.85
N VAL A 100 -3.11 29.60 -9.72
CA VAL A 100 -4.20 28.68 -9.34
C VAL A 100 -5.24 28.62 -10.48
N ARG A 101 -5.76 29.79 -10.91
CA ARG A 101 -6.75 29.86 -12.01
C ARG A 101 -6.22 29.20 -13.28
N GLN A 102 -5.01 29.53 -13.71
CA GLN A 102 -4.41 28.98 -14.91
C GLN A 102 -4.20 27.45 -14.81
N ASN A 103 -3.82 26.92 -13.63
CA ASN A 103 -3.75 25.47 -13.40
C ASN A 103 -5.12 24.80 -13.55
N VAL A 104 -6.18 25.43 -13.04
CA VAL A 104 -7.55 24.90 -13.16
C VAL A 104 -8.04 24.95 -14.60
N GLU A 105 -7.76 26.01 -15.34
CA GLU A 105 -8.18 26.21 -16.74
C GLU A 105 -7.55 25.21 -17.72
N LEU A 106 -6.43 24.58 -17.42
CA LEU A 106 -5.64 23.75 -18.35
C LEU A 106 -6.47 22.70 -19.11
N GLY A 107 -7.34 21.98 -18.41
CA GLY A 107 -8.17 20.95 -19.03
C GLY A 107 -9.20 21.50 -19.99
N LEU A 108 -9.73 22.68 -19.72
CA LEU A 108 -10.67 23.38 -20.59
C LEU A 108 -9.97 24.00 -21.80
N GLU A 109 -8.76 24.53 -21.58
CA GLU A 109 -7.93 25.06 -22.66
C GLU A 109 -7.56 23.97 -23.66
N ALA A 110 -7.15 22.80 -23.18
CA ALA A 110 -6.85 21.64 -24.03
C ALA A 110 -8.05 21.16 -24.86
N ARG A 111 -9.28 21.42 -24.39
CA ARG A 111 -10.53 21.13 -25.09
C ARG A 111 -10.97 22.27 -26.04
N GLY A 112 -10.24 23.38 -26.13
CA GLY A 112 -10.54 24.52 -26.97
C GLY A 112 -11.70 25.38 -26.48
N VAL A 113 -12.04 25.35 -25.20
CA VAL A 113 -13.08 26.21 -24.60
C VAL A 113 -12.64 27.67 -24.63
N ALA A 114 -13.55 28.57 -25.00
CA ALA A 114 -13.26 30.01 -25.10
C ALA A 114 -12.79 30.60 -23.74
N GLU A 115 -11.89 31.61 -23.81
CA GLU A 115 -11.24 32.16 -22.62
C GLU A 115 -12.23 32.68 -21.55
N ALA A 116 -13.27 33.41 -21.97
CA ALA A 116 -14.27 33.94 -21.07
C ALA A 116 -15.02 32.83 -20.31
N GLU A 117 -15.43 31.77 -21.03
CA GLU A 117 -16.09 30.60 -20.41
C GLU A 117 -15.14 29.83 -19.53
N ARG A 118 -13.86 29.63 -19.92
CA ARG A 118 -12.85 28.98 -19.08
C ARG A 118 -12.68 29.70 -17.76
N ALA A 119 -12.55 31.03 -17.82
CA ALA A 119 -12.36 31.86 -16.63
C ALA A 119 -13.55 31.72 -15.66
N GLU A 120 -14.78 31.80 -16.17
CA GLU A 120 -15.98 31.66 -15.36
C GLU A 120 -16.06 30.27 -14.70
N ARG A 121 -15.85 29.20 -15.46
CA ARG A 121 -15.88 27.82 -14.94
C ARG A 121 -14.74 27.55 -13.96
N ALA A 122 -13.54 28.09 -14.20
CA ALA A 122 -12.41 27.95 -13.29
C ALA A 122 -12.66 28.67 -11.97
N LEU A 123 -13.21 29.88 -11.99
CA LEU A 123 -13.56 30.61 -10.77
C LEU A 123 -14.62 29.84 -9.98
N SER A 124 -15.67 29.33 -10.62
CA SER A 124 -16.68 28.51 -9.96
C SER A 124 -16.10 27.24 -9.32
N ALA A 125 -15.13 26.60 -10.02
CA ALA A 125 -14.46 25.41 -9.46
C ALA A 125 -13.53 25.75 -8.28
N ILE A 126 -12.86 26.90 -8.30
CA ILE A 126 -12.00 27.40 -7.24
C ILE A 126 -12.84 27.75 -6.01
N ASP A 127 -13.98 28.41 -6.19
CA ASP A 127 -14.94 28.74 -5.13
C ASP A 127 -15.50 27.47 -4.48
N LEU A 128 -15.87 26.47 -5.29
CA LEU A 128 -16.40 25.19 -4.82
C LEU A 128 -15.44 24.45 -3.87
N ILE A 129 -14.11 24.60 -4.05
CA ILE A 129 -13.09 23.99 -3.21
C ILE A 129 -12.55 24.91 -2.11
N GLY A 130 -13.18 26.08 -1.89
CA GLY A 130 -12.85 27.03 -0.83
C GLY A 130 -11.47 27.70 -0.99
N LEU A 131 -11.06 27.99 -2.20
CA LEU A 131 -9.85 28.76 -2.51
C LEU A 131 -10.14 30.14 -3.14
N ASP A 132 -11.33 30.67 -2.87
CA ASP A 132 -11.72 32.01 -3.18
C ASP A 132 -10.69 33.03 -2.65
N GLY A 133 -10.25 33.97 -3.51
CA GLY A 133 -9.20 34.95 -3.22
C GLY A 133 -7.76 34.47 -3.50
N PHE A 134 -7.55 33.20 -3.89
CA PHE A 134 -6.22 32.67 -4.23
C PHE A 134 -6.03 32.44 -5.72
N GLU A 135 -6.90 32.95 -6.60
CA GLU A 135 -6.92 32.70 -8.04
C GLU A 135 -5.62 33.11 -8.75
N SER A 136 -5.00 34.19 -8.27
CA SER A 136 -3.75 34.73 -8.81
C SER A 136 -2.49 34.21 -8.11
N ALA A 137 -2.63 33.43 -7.03
CA ALA A 137 -1.50 32.85 -6.32
C ALA A 137 -0.81 31.75 -7.14
N TYR A 138 0.49 31.58 -6.93
CA TYR A 138 1.27 30.49 -7.52
C TYR A 138 1.34 29.29 -6.55
N PRO A 139 1.58 28.08 -7.05
CA PRO A 139 1.65 26.86 -6.21
C PRO A 139 2.63 26.95 -5.02
N LYS A 140 3.74 27.67 -5.17
CA LYS A 140 4.72 27.88 -4.10
C LYS A 140 4.19 28.71 -2.90
N GLU A 141 3.13 29.48 -3.11
CA GLU A 141 2.50 30.35 -2.12
C GLU A 141 1.39 29.63 -1.34
N LEU A 142 1.09 28.38 -1.70
CA LEU A 142 0.02 27.57 -1.14
C LEU A 142 0.55 26.53 -0.16
N SER A 143 -0.26 26.18 0.85
CA SER A 143 -0.04 25.01 1.70
C SER A 143 -0.20 23.70 0.91
N GLY A 144 0.20 22.55 1.49
CA GLY A 144 0.00 21.23 0.90
C GLY A 144 -1.47 20.95 0.58
N GLY A 145 -2.35 21.18 1.54
CA GLY A 145 -3.81 21.01 1.37
C GLY A 145 -4.40 21.94 0.31
N MET A 146 -3.97 23.21 0.26
CA MET A 146 -4.40 24.12 -0.79
C MET A 146 -3.96 23.65 -2.18
N ARG A 147 -2.72 23.15 -2.34
CA ARG A 147 -2.26 22.58 -3.62
C ARG A 147 -3.10 21.39 -4.04
N GLN A 148 -3.47 20.52 -3.08
CA GLN A 148 -4.34 19.38 -3.36
C GLN A 148 -5.71 19.84 -3.83
N ARG A 149 -6.32 20.82 -3.17
CA ARG A 149 -7.60 21.42 -3.59
C ARG A 149 -7.53 21.98 -5.01
N VAL A 150 -6.44 22.68 -5.38
CA VAL A 150 -6.25 23.12 -6.79
C VAL A 150 -6.22 21.93 -7.75
N GLY A 151 -5.58 20.81 -7.38
CA GLY A 151 -5.61 19.57 -8.13
C GLY A 151 -7.03 19.01 -8.32
N PHE A 152 -7.86 19.07 -7.28
CA PHE A 152 -9.29 18.72 -7.36
C PHE A 152 -10.06 19.67 -8.28
N ALA A 153 -9.93 20.99 -8.13
CA ALA A 153 -10.60 21.97 -8.99
C ALA A 153 -10.25 21.75 -10.46
N ARG A 154 -8.96 21.53 -10.77
CA ARG A 154 -8.49 21.23 -12.13
C ARG A 154 -9.13 19.95 -12.71
N ALA A 155 -9.38 18.95 -11.88
CA ALA A 155 -10.01 17.72 -12.31
C ALA A 155 -11.52 17.90 -12.53
N ILE A 156 -12.24 18.53 -11.60
CA ILE A 156 -13.71 18.65 -11.65
C ILE A 156 -14.21 19.70 -12.63
N VAL A 157 -13.41 20.74 -12.95
CA VAL A 157 -13.80 21.80 -13.89
C VAL A 157 -14.13 21.28 -15.28
N THR A 158 -13.59 20.11 -15.63
CA THR A 158 -13.86 19.45 -16.91
C THR A 158 -15.15 18.63 -16.89
N GLU A 159 -15.85 18.55 -15.77
CA GLU A 159 -17.09 17.78 -15.55
C GLU A 159 -16.94 16.32 -16.03
N PRO A 160 -16.00 15.56 -15.48
CA PRO A 160 -15.76 14.20 -15.91
C PRO A 160 -16.89 13.26 -15.45
N ASP A 161 -17.16 12.19 -16.22
CA ASP A 161 -18.06 11.13 -15.76
C ASP A 161 -17.46 10.38 -14.56
N ALA A 162 -16.14 10.18 -14.54
CA ALA A 162 -15.46 9.54 -13.42
C ALA A 162 -14.21 10.31 -12.99
N LEU A 163 -14.02 10.45 -11.68
CA LEU A 163 -12.82 11.00 -11.07
C LEU A 163 -11.92 9.86 -10.58
N LEU A 164 -10.69 9.85 -11.11
CA LEU A 164 -9.66 8.88 -10.73
C LEU A 164 -8.70 9.55 -9.75
N MET A 165 -8.51 8.99 -8.55
CA MET A 165 -7.67 9.56 -7.52
C MET A 165 -6.55 8.60 -7.15
N ASP A 166 -5.30 9.03 -7.29
CA ASP A 166 -4.12 8.23 -6.94
C ASP A 166 -3.56 8.70 -5.60
N GLU A 167 -3.90 8.01 -4.50
CA GLU A 167 -3.51 8.31 -3.12
C GLU A 167 -3.68 9.79 -2.74
N PRO A 168 -4.89 10.37 -2.89
CA PRO A 168 -5.10 11.82 -2.89
C PRO A 168 -4.82 12.50 -1.54
N PHE A 169 -4.73 11.74 -0.44
CA PHE A 169 -4.56 12.30 0.90
C PHE A 169 -3.21 11.96 1.53
N SER A 170 -2.41 11.07 0.92
CA SER A 170 -1.16 10.54 1.49
C SER A 170 -0.05 11.59 1.71
N ALA A 171 -0.07 12.70 0.96
CA ALA A 171 0.92 13.77 1.08
C ALA A 171 0.48 14.91 2.03
N LEU A 172 -0.61 14.72 2.78
CA LEU A 172 -1.20 15.73 3.66
C LEU A 172 -1.03 15.34 5.13
N ASP A 173 -0.96 16.35 6.00
CA ASP A 173 -1.08 16.11 7.43
C ASP A 173 -2.50 15.62 7.80
N VAL A 174 -2.62 14.95 8.93
CA VAL A 174 -3.84 14.26 9.36
C VAL A 174 -5.07 15.16 9.35
N LEU A 175 -4.97 16.38 9.92
CA LEU A 175 -6.10 17.31 10.01
C LEU A 175 -6.54 17.83 8.64
N THR A 176 -5.57 18.13 7.78
CA THR A 176 -5.86 18.57 6.40
C THR A 176 -6.49 17.46 5.58
N ALA A 177 -5.99 16.22 5.71
CA ALA A 177 -6.55 15.05 5.06
C ALA A 177 -8.00 14.79 5.50
N GLU A 178 -8.27 14.86 6.81
CA GLU A 178 -9.62 14.66 7.37
C GLU A 178 -10.62 15.71 6.86
N ASN A 179 -10.22 16.99 6.87
CA ASN A 179 -11.06 18.06 6.34
C ASN A 179 -11.36 17.84 4.83
N LEU A 180 -10.36 17.45 4.06
CA LEU A 180 -10.51 17.26 2.62
C LEU A 180 -11.37 16.02 2.29
N ARG A 181 -11.25 14.93 3.07
CA ARG A 181 -12.17 13.77 2.98
C ARG A 181 -13.61 14.18 3.22
N GLY A 182 -13.85 14.97 4.28
CA GLY A 182 -15.18 15.51 4.60
C GLY A 182 -15.75 16.40 3.48
N GLU A 183 -14.92 17.23 2.86
CA GLU A 183 -15.29 18.06 1.71
C GLU A 183 -15.63 17.20 0.47
N LEU A 184 -14.83 16.18 0.20
CA LEU A 184 -15.09 15.25 -0.90
C LEU A 184 -16.44 14.56 -0.75
N VAL A 185 -16.77 14.08 0.46
CA VAL A 185 -18.09 13.46 0.75
C VAL A 185 -19.21 14.46 0.56
N LYS A 186 -19.08 15.69 1.04
CA LYS A 186 -20.07 16.75 0.84
C LYS A 186 -20.30 17.08 -0.63
N LEU A 187 -19.21 17.18 -1.41
CA LEU A 187 -19.28 17.40 -2.86
C LEU A 187 -19.98 16.24 -3.57
N TRP A 188 -19.73 15.02 -3.12
CA TRP A 188 -20.33 13.81 -3.69
C TRP A 188 -21.83 13.70 -3.37
N GLU A 189 -22.24 14.00 -2.15
CA GLU A 189 -23.63 13.91 -1.70
C GLU A 189 -24.47 15.13 -2.11
N GLY A 190 -23.82 16.22 -2.52
CA GLY A 190 -24.47 17.45 -2.92
C GLY A 190 -25.32 17.30 -4.19
N HIS A 191 -26.45 18.01 -4.23
CA HIS A 191 -27.28 18.09 -5.44
C HIS A 191 -26.50 18.78 -6.56
N GLY A 192 -26.30 18.06 -7.67
CA GLY A 192 -25.54 18.57 -8.81
C GLY A 192 -24.02 18.31 -8.71
N ALA A 193 -23.62 17.22 -8.06
CA ALA A 193 -22.23 16.79 -8.03
C ALA A 193 -21.62 16.81 -9.45
N PRO A 194 -20.44 17.45 -9.65
CA PRO A 194 -19.85 17.61 -10.96
C PRO A 194 -19.28 16.29 -11.55
N VAL A 195 -19.33 15.21 -10.76
CA VAL A 195 -18.77 13.88 -11.07
C VAL A 195 -19.80 12.81 -10.84
N LYS A 196 -19.86 11.80 -11.71
CA LYS A 196 -20.87 10.72 -11.62
C LYS A 196 -20.35 9.48 -10.91
N SER A 197 -19.05 9.29 -10.82
CA SER A 197 -18.41 8.19 -10.08
C SER A 197 -17.00 8.54 -9.67
N ILE A 198 -16.49 7.84 -8.66
CA ILE A 198 -15.12 8.03 -8.16
C ILE A 198 -14.44 6.68 -8.06
N LEU A 199 -13.21 6.58 -8.57
CA LEU A 199 -12.29 5.49 -8.29
C LEU A 199 -11.12 6.06 -7.48
N ILE A 200 -11.03 5.69 -6.21
CA ILE A 200 -9.96 6.11 -5.32
C ILE A 200 -8.96 4.97 -5.11
N VAL A 201 -7.71 5.25 -5.37
CA VAL A 201 -6.59 4.37 -5.00
C VAL A 201 -6.07 4.81 -3.65
N THR A 202 -5.99 3.87 -2.72
CA THR A 202 -5.43 4.12 -1.40
C THR A 202 -4.75 2.86 -0.87
N HIS A 203 -3.89 3.02 0.11
CA HIS A 203 -3.34 1.93 0.91
C HIS A 203 -3.96 1.92 2.32
N ASN A 204 -4.71 2.95 2.69
CA ASN A 204 -5.36 3.09 3.99
C ASN A 204 -6.74 2.40 3.99
N ILE A 205 -6.90 1.38 4.87
CA ILE A 205 -8.11 0.57 4.95
C ILE A 205 -9.30 1.40 5.44
N GLU A 206 -9.11 2.21 6.48
CA GLU A 206 -10.19 3.03 7.05
C GLU A 206 -10.68 4.06 6.04
N GLU A 207 -9.77 4.69 5.29
CA GLU A 207 -10.11 5.61 4.21
C GLU A 207 -10.99 4.91 3.15
N ALA A 208 -10.62 3.69 2.74
CA ALA A 208 -11.42 2.91 1.80
C ALA A 208 -12.81 2.60 2.35
N VAL A 209 -12.91 2.16 3.62
CA VAL A 209 -14.20 1.88 4.28
C VAL A 209 -14.98 3.16 4.54
N LEU A 210 -14.35 4.29 4.83
CA LEU A 210 -14.99 5.58 5.08
C LEU A 210 -15.64 6.14 3.81
N LEU A 211 -14.95 6.07 2.68
CA LEU A 211 -15.35 6.77 1.46
C LEU A 211 -16.11 5.88 0.46
N ALA A 212 -15.71 4.64 0.28
CA ALA A 212 -16.17 3.83 -0.83
C ALA A 212 -17.47 3.07 -0.56
N ASP A 213 -18.23 2.80 -1.61
CA ASP A 213 -19.40 1.90 -1.58
C ASP A 213 -18.99 0.45 -1.81
N ARG A 214 -17.88 0.25 -2.55
CA ARG A 214 -17.20 -1.04 -2.77
C ARG A 214 -15.69 -0.90 -2.64
N VAL A 215 -15.06 -1.91 -2.06
CA VAL A 215 -13.60 -2.00 -1.92
C VAL A 215 -13.09 -3.18 -2.73
N LEU A 216 -12.17 -2.92 -3.65
CA LEU A 216 -11.44 -3.91 -4.42
C LEU A 216 -10.07 -4.10 -3.79
N VAL A 217 -9.78 -5.27 -3.26
CA VAL A 217 -8.49 -5.58 -2.64
C VAL A 217 -7.57 -6.19 -3.68
N LEU A 218 -6.44 -5.53 -3.94
CA LEU A 218 -5.45 -5.95 -4.92
C LEU A 218 -4.30 -6.70 -4.22
N SER A 219 -3.96 -7.89 -4.71
CA SER A 219 -2.75 -8.61 -4.30
C SER A 219 -1.50 -7.96 -4.88
N SER A 220 -0.32 -8.37 -4.40
CA SER A 220 0.97 -7.92 -4.96
C SER A 220 1.65 -9.05 -5.75
N ASN A 221 2.47 -8.67 -6.74
CA ASN A 221 3.45 -9.51 -7.46
C ASN A 221 2.89 -10.78 -8.12
N PRO A 222 2.07 -10.69 -9.16
CA PRO A 222 1.46 -9.52 -9.78
C PRO A 222 0.16 -9.10 -9.10
N GLY A 223 -0.29 -7.86 -9.38
CA GLY A 223 -1.57 -7.34 -8.90
C GLY A 223 -2.75 -8.07 -9.51
N ARG A 224 -3.57 -8.71 -8.67
CA ARG A 224 -4.84 -9.37 -9.03
C ARG A 224 -5.92 -8.94 -8.06
N ILE A 225 -7.17 -8.86 -8.47
CA ILE A 225 -8.25 -8.66 -7.51
C ILE A 225 -8.39 -9.94 -6.69
N ARG A 226 -8.09 -9.81 -5.40
CA ARG A 226 -8.17 -10.88 -4.42
C ARG A 226 -9.55 -10.98 -3.81
N ALA A 227 -10.17 -9.84 -3.56
CA ALA A 227 -11.52 -9.74 -3.02
C ALA A 227 -12.21 -8.46 -3.49
N GLU A 228 -13.52 -8.52 -3.50
CA GLU A 228 -14.42 -7.38 -3.71
C GLU A 228 -15.45 -7.38 -2.59
N LEU A 229 -15.51 -6.28 -1.83
CA LEU A 229 -16.39 -6.14 -0.69
C LEU A 229 -17.34 -4.94 -0.88
N SER A 230 -18.61 -5.14 -0.55
CA SER A 230 -19.58 -4.05 -0.45
C SER A 230 -19.56 -3.48 0.96
N VAL A 231 -19.38 -2.18 1.10
CA VAL A 231 -19.33 -1.53 2.42
C VAL A 231 -20.73 -1.47 3.05
N GLY A 232 -21.74 -1.05 2.30
CA GLY A 232 -23.15 -1.08 2.73
C GLY A 232 -23.48 -0.27 3.99
N LEU A 233 -22.60 0.64 4.40
CA LEU A 233 -22.81 1.55 5.53
C LEU A 233 -23.38 2.88 5.03
N PRO A 234 -24.43 3.43 5.70
CA PRO A 234 -24.94 4.75 5.36
C PRO A 234 -23.91 5.85 5.70
N ARG A 235 -23.89 6.92 4.93
CA ARG A 235 -23.09 8.13 5.23
C ARG A 235 -23.92 9.11 6.09
N PRO A 236 -23.32 9.89 6.99
CA PRO A 236 -21.90 9.84 7.40
C PRO A 236 -21.59 8.56 8.18
N ARG A 237 -20.42 7.97 7.93
CA ARG A 237 -19.99 6.71 8.55
C ARG A 237 -19.33 6.97 9.88
N ASP A 238 -19.74 6.21 10.90
CA ASP A 238 -19.12 6.22 12.23
C ASP A 238 -17.96 5.23 12.26
N ARG A 239 -16.74 5.74 12.46
CA ARG A 239 -15.51 4.94 12.53
C ARG A 239 -15.48 4.00 13.73
N HIS A 240 -16.16 4.37 14.83
CA HIS A 240 -16.26 3.56 16.04
C HIS A 240 -17.47 2.61 16.05
N GLY A 241 -18.16 2.54 14.93
CA GLY A 241 -19.29 1.64 14.78
C GLY A 241 -18.83 0.19 14.56
N ALA A 242 -19.35 -0.79 15.30
CA ALA A 242 -18.97 -2.20 15.23
C ALA A 242 -18.97 -2.80 13.81
N ARG A 243 -19.82 -2.31 12.92
CA ARG A 243 -19.83 -2.73 11.51
C ARG A 243 -18.68 -2.16 10.70
N PHE A 244 -18.25 -0.93 11.01
CA PHE A 244 -17.08 -0.30 10.39
C PHE A 244 -15.83 -1.07 10.78
N GLU A 245 -15.62 -1.29 12.07
CA GLU A 245 -14.51 -2.07 12.62
C GLU A 245 -14.46 -3.49 12.03
N THR A 246 -15.60 -4.19 11.98
CA THR A 246 -15.67 -5.54 11.35
C THR A 246 -15.23 -5.52 9.87
N LEU A 247 -15.59 -4.48 9.09
CA LEU A 247 -15.16 -4.35 7.70
C LEU A 247 -13.64 -4.09 7.60
N VAL A 248 -13.11 -3.21 8.46
CA VAL A 248 -11.67 -2.92 8.54
C VAL A 248 -10.90 -4.21 8.84
N ASP A 249 -11.34 -4.98 9.85
CA ASP A 249 -10.73 -6.27 10.23
C ASP A 249 -10.78 -7.30 9.10
N THR A 250 -11.93 -7.41 8.42
CA THR A 250 -12.10 -8.33 7.29
C THR A 250 -11.13 -7.98 6.17
N ILE A 251 -11.05 -6.71 5.78
CA ILE A 251 -10.14 -6.23 4.73
C ILE A 251 -8.69 -6.47 5.14
N TYR A 252 -8.35 -6.19 6.40
CA TYR A 252 -7.03 -6.45 6.95
C TYR A 252 -6.66 -7.94 6.85
N GLY A 253 -7.56 -8.83 7.25
CA GLY A 253 -7.38 -10.29 7.12
C GLY A 253 -7.08 -10.72 5.67
N ILE A 254 -7.82 -10.15 4.71
CA ILE A 254 -7.62 -10.41 3.28
C ILE A 254 -6.25 -9.89 2.81
N LEU A 255 -5.86 -8.66 3.16
CA LEU A 255 -4.57 -8.08 2.77
C LEU A 255 -3.37 -8.82 3.33
N THR A 256 -3.48 -9.35 4.55
CA THR A 256 -2.43 -10.12 5.21
C THR A 256 -2.40 -11.59 4.82
N GLY A 257 -3.40 -12.06 4.07
CA GLY A 257 -3.46 -13.45 3.59
C GLY A 257 -3.87 -14.48 4.64
N ARG A 258 -4.42 -14.05 5.77
CA ARG A 258 -4.74 -14.91 6.91
C ARG A 258 -5.88 -15.88 6.68
N GLU A 259 -6.89 -15.49 5.91
CA GLU A 259 -8.00 -16.39 5.58
C GLU A 259 -7.54 -17.60 4.76
N GLN A 260 -6.57 -17.42 3.86
CA GLN A 260 -5.99 -18.51 3.08
C GLN A 260 -5.07 -19.40 3.94
N ALA A 261 -4.27 -18.80 4.82
CA ALA A 261 -3.41 -19.57 5.72
C ALA A 261 -4.23 -20.45 6.69
N ALA A 262 -5.39 -19.98 7.14
CA ALA A 262 -6.31 -20.77 7.97
C ALA A 262 -6.98 -21.90 7.17
N THR A 263 -7.39 -21.63 5.92
CA THR A 263 -8.00 -22.65 5.03
C THR A 263 -6.97 -23.69 4.60
N ASP A 264 -5.76 -23.25 4.23
CA ASP A 264 -4.65 -24.14 3.86
C ASP A 264 -4.19 -24.98 5.06
N ALA A 265 -4.20 -24.42 6.29
CA ALA A 265 -3.90 -25.16 7.51
C ALA A 265 -4.97 -26.22 7.83
N LEU A 266 -6.25 -25.92 7.61
CA LEU A 266 -7.35 -26.88 7.77
C LEU A 266 -7.33 -27.97 6.71
N GLU A 267 -6.96 -27.64 5.45
CA GLU A 267 -6.77 -28.64 4.40
C GLU A 267 -5.55 -29.54 4.67
N VAL A 268 -4.45 -28.97 5.19
CA VAL A 268 -3.25 -29.73 5.58
C VAL A 268 -3.55 -30.66 6.76
N GLU A 269 -4.34 -30.22 7.76
CA GLU A 269 -4.78 -31.09 8.85
C GLU A 269 -5.75 -32.20 8.36
N ALA A 270 -6.63 -31.89 7.44
CA ALA A 270 -7.53 -32.90 6.86
C ALA A 270 -6.77 -33.95 6.02
N VAL A 271 -5.70 -33.55 5.32
CA VAL A 271 -4.82 -34.45 4.57
C VAL A 271 -3.86 -35.21 5.50
N ALA A 272 -3.40 -34.59 6.59
CA ALA A 272 -2.52 -35.25 7.57
C ALA A 272 -3.21 -36.34 8.36
N GLN A 273 -4.53 -36.26 8.58
CA GLN A 273 -5.32 -37.32 9.21
C GLN A 273 -5.56 -38.52 8.28
N ALA A 274 -5.34 -38.39 6.97
CA ALA A 274 -5.51 -39.45 5.98
C ALA A 274 -4.22 -40.22 5.66
N SER A 275 -3.04 -39.80 6.16
CA SER A 275 -1.76 -40.44 5.85
C SER A 275 -0.93 -40.62 7.12
N THR A 276 -1.09 -41.79 7.76
CA THR A 276 -0.16 -42.27 8.79
C THR A 276 1.12 -42.78 8.11
N GLY A 277 2.22 -42.07 8.28
CA GLY A 277 3.55 -42.66 8.02
C GLY A 277 4.58 -41.76 7.36
N GLN A 278 5.37 -41.14 8.14
CA GLN A 278 6.76 -40.66 8.07
C GLN A 278 6.92 -39.16 8.47
N PRO A 279 7.88 -38.82 9.33
CA PRO A 279 8.12 -37.42 9.71
C PRO A 279 8.75 -36.67 8.52
N SER A 280 7.98 -35.76 7.94
CA SER A 280 8.48 -34.82 6.93
C SER A 280 9.43 -33.81 7.58
N ARG A 281 10.61 -33.67 7.00
CA ARG A 281 11.58 -32.59 7.28
C ARG A 281 10.86 -31.24 7.18
N PRO A 282 11.17 -30.27 8.05
CA PRO A 282 10.65 -28.92 7.92
C PRO A 282 11.06 -28.34 6.56
N MET A 283 10.09 -27.98 5.74
CA MET A 283 10.34 -27.26 4.49
C MET A 283 10.94 -25.90 4.82
N ALA A 284 12.13 -25.63 4.29
CA ALA A 284 12.77 -24.33 4.39
C ALA A 284 11.88 -23.27 3.71
N THR A 285 11.58 -22.21 4.45
CA THR A 285 10.86 -21.03 3.92
C THR A 285 11.62 -20.50 2.70
N PRO A 286 10.96 -20.23 1.56
CA PRO A 286 11.65 -19.75 0.36
C PRO A 286 12.36 -18.42 0.61
N ILE A 287 13.55 -18.22 0.02
CA ILE A 287 14.33 -16.97 0.06
C ILE A 287 13.54 -15.76 -0.47
N ASN A 288 12.50 -16.02 -1.25
CA ASN A 288 11.63 -15.00 -1.86
C ASN A 288 10.57 -14.41 -0.92
N THR A 289 10.55 -14.76 0.36
CA THR A 289 9.70 -14.08 1.35
C THR A 289 10.37 -12.74 1.69
N PRO A 290 9.73 -11.59 1.37
CA PRO A 290 10.34 -10.29 1.63
C PRO A 290 10.48 -10.04 3.13
N LEU A 291 11.59 -9.42 3.53
CA LEU A 291 11.75 -8.86 4.87
C LEU A 291 10.89 -7.60 4.99
N PRO A 292 10.17 -7.41 6.08
CA PRO A 292 9.51 -6.15 6.37
C PRO A 292 10.54 -5.01 6.46
N SER A 293 10.28 -3.90 5.77
CA SER A 293 11.19 -2.75 5.73
C SER A 293 11.07 -1.92 6.99
N VAL A 294 11.67 -2.39 8.10
CA VAL A 294 11.64 -1.74 9.41
C VAL A 294 12.99 -1.77 10.08
N SER A 295 13.27 -0.74 10.87
CA SER A 295 14.45 -0.73 11.73
C SER A 295 14.24 -1.60 12.98
N PRO A 296 15.29 -2.26 13.49
CA PRO A 296 15.19 -2.99 14.75
C PRO A 296 14.77 -2.12 15.95
N GLY A 297 15.13 -0.83 15.94
CA GLY A 297 14.69 0.14 16.95
C GLY A 297 13.18 0.39 16.93
N GLY A 298 12.58 0.48 15.75
CA GLY A 298 11.12 0.60 15.61
C GLY A 298 10.39 -0.64 16.13
N LEU A 299 10.93 -1.84 15.85
CA LEU A 299 10.41 -3.10 16.39
C LEU A 299 10.48 -3.15 17.92
N SER A 300 11.63 -2.73 18.52
CA SER A 300 11.76 -2.60 19.97
C SER A 300 10.68 -1.70 20.55
N GLY A 301 10.49 -0.52 19.97
CA GLY A 301 9.47 0.44 20.41
C GLY A 301 8.06 -0.16 20.40
N LEU A 302 7.68 -0.87 19.35
CA LEU A 302 6.37 -1.54 19.29
C LEU A 302 6.22 -2.57 20.42
N LEU A 303 7.23 -3.41 20.67
CA LEU A 303 7.18 -4.45 21.71
C LEU A 303 7.14 -3.86 23.11
N GLU A 304 7.87 -2.76 23.37
CA GLU A 304 7.83 -2.01 24.62
C GLU A 304 6.43 -1.42 24.88
N ILE A 305 5.81 -0.83 23.87
CA ILE A 305 4.44 -0.29 23.96
C ILE A 305 3.45 -1.42 24.28
N LEU A 306 3.53 -2.53 23.58
CA LEU A 306 2.69 -3.69 23.84
C LEU A 306 2.87 -4.23 25.25
N ALA A 307 4.11 -4.33 25.72
CA ALA A 307 4.39 -4.80 27.08
C ALA A 307 3.82 -3.84 28.14
N ALA A 308 3.93 -2.52 27.93
CA ALA A 308 3.37 -1.50 28.83
C ALA A 308 1.83 -1.52 28.89
N ARG A 309 1.16 -1.98 27.81
CA ARG A 309 -0.30 -2.09 27.70
C ARG A 309 -0.87 -3.44 28.12
N GLY A 310 -0.10 -4.24 28.84
CA GLY A 310 -0.56 -5.54 29.34
C GLY A 310 -0.31 -6.71 28.38
N GLY A 311 0.35 -6.47 27.25
CA GLY A 311 0.81 -7.49 26.33
C GLY A 311 -0.15 -7.81 25.17
N ARG A 312 -1.31 -7.13 25.09
CA ARG A 312 -2.28 -7.25 23.99
C ARG A 312 -2.97 -5.92 23.80
N ASP A 313 -3.09 -5.48 22.55
CA ASP A 313 -3.81 -4.25 22.19
C ASP A 313 -4.27 -4.28 20.73
N GLY A 314 -5.28 -3.44 20.39
CA GLY A 314 -5.76 -3.26 19.02
C GLY A 314 -4.74 -2.49 18.17
N LEU A 315 -4.53 -2.92 16.93
CA LEU A 315 -3.61 -2.22 16.01
C LEU A 315 -4.05 -0.79 15.71
N ALA A 316 -5.37 -0.56 15.60
CA ALA A 316 -5.93 0.77 15.39
C ALA A 316 -5.67 1.68 16.60
N GLU A 317 -5.82 1.18 17.83
CA GLU A 317 -5.58 1.92 19.07
C GLU A 317 -4.11 2.30 19.25
N ILE A 318 -3.20 1.39 18.86
CA ILE A 318 -1.75 1.66 18.87
C ILE A 318 -1.39 2.73 17.83
N ALA A 319 -1.99 2.64 16.63
CA ALA A 319 -1.75 3.60 15.55
C ALA A 319 -2.20 5.02 15.96
N ASP A 320 -3.41 5.13 16.50
CA ASP A 320 -3.96 6.41 16.96
C ASP A 320 -3.08 7.08 18.03
N ASP A 321 -2.66 6.32 19.04
CA ASP A 321 -1.82 6.85 20.12
C ASP A 321 -0.41 7.27 19.67
N LEU A 322 0.13 6.60 18.64
CA LEU A 322 1.42 6.95 18.06
C LEU A 322 1.31 8.01 16.96
N SER A 323 0.09 8.43 16.61
CA SER A 323 -0.17 9.28 15.45
C SER A 323 0.40 8.68 14.15
N PHE A 324 0.36 7.36 14.06
CA PHE A 324 0.74 6.58 12.87
C PHE A 324 -0.52 6.22 12.08
N GLU A 325 -0.38 6.07 10.77
CA GLU A 325 -1.37 5.32 10.00
C GLU A 325 -1.19 3.81 10.29
N ILE A 326 -2.27 3.03 10.22
CA ILE A 326 -2.19 1.57 10.43
C ILE A 326 -1.14 0.95 9.50
N ASP A 327 -0.99 1.47 8.28
CA ASP A 327 0.01 1.02 7.32
C ASP A 327 1.46 1.27 7.74
N ASP A 328 1.72 2.24 8.60
CA ASP A 328 3.06 2.47 9.18
C ASP A 328 3.38 1.39 10.24
N LEU A 329 2.35 0.85 10.91
CA LEU A 329 2.49 -0.24 11.87
C LEU A 329 2.59 -1.61 11.20
N LEU A 330 2.02 -1.80 10.00
CA LEU A 330 2.00 -3.11 9.33
C LEU A 330 3.41 -3.71 9.15
N PRO A 331 4.43 -2.98 8.67
CA PRO A 331 5.77 -3.54 8.57
C PRO A 331 6.38 -3.92 9.92
N LEU A 332 6.08 -3.14 10.99
CA LEU A 332 6.54 -3.43 12.35
C LEU A 332 5.87 -4.69 12.91
N THR A 333 4.57 -4.84 12.67
CA THR A 333 3.80 -6.03 13.08
C THR A 333 4.23 -7.27 12.29
N ASP A 334 4.45 -7.13 10.98
CA ASP A 334 4.94 -8.22 10.13
C ASP A 334 6.33 -8.70 10.60
N ALA A 335 7.22 -7.77 10.99
CA ALA A 335 8.52 -8.10 11.56
C ALA A 335 8.40 -8.81 12.92
N ALA A 336 7.55 -8.29 13.82
CA ALA A 336 7.31 -8.91 15.14
C ALA A 336 6.77 -10.34 15.01
N VAL A 337 5.87 -10.56 14.06
CA VAL A 337 5.29 -11.89 13.77
C VAL A 337 6.31 -12.80 13.10
N MET A 338 7.05 -12.30 12.10
CA MET A 338 8.11 -13.06 11.42
C MET A 338 9.16 -13.57 12.42
N LEU A 339 9.54 -12.73 13.37
CA LEU A 339 10.51 -13.07 14.42
C LEU A 339 9.89 -13.84 15.59
N LEU A 340 8.61 -14.18 15.57
CA LEU A 340 7.85 -14.84 16.64
C LEU A 340 7.85 -14.07 17.98
N LEU A 341 8.07 -12.75 17.95
CA LEU A 341 8.05 -11.87 19.12
C LEU A 341 6.64 -11.39 19.46
N ALA A 342 5.75 -11.40 18.48
CA ALA A 342 4.32 -11.16 18.65
C ALA A 342 3.49 -12.12 17.80
N ARG A 343 2.21 -12.20 18.09
CA ARG A 343 1.20 -12.86 17.26
C ARG A 343 0.03 -11.91 17.08
N ILE A 344 -0.72 -12.12 16.03
CA ILE A 344 -1.93 -11.36 15.80
C ILE A 344 -3.12 -12.29 16.00
N ASP A 345 -4.16 -11.75 16.65
CA ASP A 345 -5.41 -12.45 16.96
C ASP A 345 -6.56 -11.49 16.60
N GLY A 346 -7.15 -11.66 15.40
CA GLY A 346 -8.10 -10.70 14.84
C GLY A 346 -7.44 -9.36 14.50
N SER A 347 -7.98 -8.26 15.02
CA SER A 347 -7.43 -6.90 14.93
C SER A 347 -6.32 -6.61 15.95
N ASP A 348 -6.17 -7.48 16.96
CA ASP A 348 -5.26 -7.26 18.06
C ASP A 348 -3.88 -7.87 17.77
N ILE A 349 -2.86 -7.22 18.27
CA ILE A 349 -1.51 -7.78 18.38
C ILE A 349 -1.23 -8.20 19.84
N GLU A 350 -0.72 -9.40 20.01
CA GLU A 350 -0.36 -9.93 21.31
C GLU A 350 1.12 -10.30 21.35
N ILE A 351 1.83 -9.79 22.35
CA ILE A 351 3.25 -10.08 22.55
C ILE A 351 3.43 -11.51 23.06
N THR A 352 4.37 -12.27 22.48
CA THR A 352 4.71 -13.62 22.92
C THR A 352 5.55 -13.62 24.20
N ALA A 353 5.85 -14.82 24.75
CA ALA A 353 6.77 -14.94 25.87
C ALA A 353 8.17 -14.39 25.51
N ASP A 354 8.67 -14.75 24.31
CA ASP A 354 9.97 -14.28 23.81
C ASP A 354 9.95 -12.76 23.54
N GLY A 355 8.80 -12.23 23.05
CA GLY A 355 8.62 -10.79 22.87
C GLY A 355 8.61 -10.02 24.20
N LYS A 356 8.03 -10.58 25.26
CA LYS A 356 8.07 -9.99 26.62
C LYS A 356 9.49 -10.00 27.20
N GLU A 357 10.22 -11.08 26.99
CA GLU A 357 11.63 -11.17 27.37
C GLU A 357 12.45 -10.11 26.63
N PHE A 358 12.20 -9.96 25.31
CA PHE A 358 12.86 -8.95 24.48
C PHE A 358 12.57 -7.52 24.95
N ALA A 359 11.30 -7.18 25.20
CA ALA A 359 10.89 -5.84 25.64
C ALA A 359 11.40 -5.46 27.04
N ALA A 360 11.64 -6.46 27.91
CA ALA A 360 12.14 -6.25 29.27
C ALA A 360 13.68 -6.31 29.37
N ALA A 361 14.36 -6.70 28.28
CA ALA A 361 15.80 -6.93 28.27
C ALA A 361 16.59 -5.62 28.24
N ASP A 362 17.82 -5.66 28.77
CA ASP A 362 18.79 -4.60 28.51
C ASP A 362 19.25 -4.63 27.03
N ILE A 363 19.93 -3.58 26.59
CA ILE A 363 20.34 -3.39 25.19
C ILE A 363 21.17 -4.59 24.68
N LEU A 364 22.05 -5.16 25.47
CA LEU A 364 22.90 -6.27 25.05
C LEU A 364 22.08 -7.56 24.90
N THR A 365 21.23 -7.85 25.87
CA THR A 365 20.36 -9.03 25.87
C THR A 365 19.32 -8.93 24.74
N SER A 366 18.75 -7.74 24.49
CA SER A 366 17.79 -7.56 23.40
C SER A 366 18.43 -7.80 22.02
N LYS A 367 19.66 -7.35 21.79
CA LYS A 367 20.44 -7.65 20.57
C LYS A 367 20.65 -9.16 20.38
N GLN A 368 21.00 -9.88 21.44
CA GLN A 368 21.21 -11.33 21.39
C GLN A 368 19.91 -12.10 21.10
N LEU A 369 18.80 -11.67 21.71
CA LEU A 369 17.47 -12.22 21.42
C LEU A 369 17.08 -11.95 19.96
N PHE A 370 17.27 -10.72 19.50
CA PHE A 370 17.03 -10.35 18.09
C PHE A 370 17.86 -11.22 17.15
N ALA A 371 19.15 -11.34 17.37
CA ALA A 371 20.05 -12.17 16.58
C ALA A 371 19.57 -13.61 16.47
N ARG A 372 19.18 -14.21 17.59
CA ARG A 372 18.65 -15.58 17.65
C ARG A 372 17.40 -15.74 16.80
N HIS A 373 16.44 -14.83 16.94
CA HIS A 373 15.18 -14.88 16.18
C HIS A 373 15.38 -14.56 14.71
N ALA A 374 16.21 -13.56 14.39
CA ALA A 374 16.50 -13.19 13.00
C ALA A 374 17.26 -14.29 12.23
N ALA A 375 18.29 -14.85 12.82
CA ALA A 375 19.05 -15.96 12.21
C ALA A 375 18.18 -17.22 11.98
N LYS A 376 17.15 -17.41 12.79
CA LYS A 376 16.27 -18.59 12.70
C LYS A 376 15.04 -18.37 11.83
N HIS A 377 14.41 -17.18 11.89
CA HIS A 377 13.08 -16.94 11.35
C HIS A 377 13.05 -15.95 10.19
N ALA A 378 14.07 -15.07 10.03
CA ALA A 378 14.17 -14.15 8.90
C ALA A 378 14.92 -14.83 7.73
N PRO A 379 14.24 -15.18 6.60
CA PRO A 379 14.83 -16.05 5.57
C PRO A 379 16.11 -15.49 4.95
N LEU A 380 16.15 -14.19 4.65
CA LEU A 380 17.31 -13.57 4.03
C LEU A 380 18.48 -13.43 5.01
N VAL A 381 18.22 -12.99 6.26
CA VAL A 381 19.26 -12.90 7.33
C VAL A 381 19.88 -14.27 7.57
N ARG A 382 19.04 -15.30 7.71
CA ARG A 382 19.49 -16.69 7.83
C ARG A 382 20.36 -17.14 6.66
N THR A 383 19.95 -16.83 5.44
CA THR A 383 20.70 -17.19 4.22
C THR A 383 22.06 -16.51 4.18
N ILE A 384 22.12 -15.21 4.52
CA ILE A 384 23.38 -14.45 4.57
C ILE A 384 24.30 -15.07 5.64
N THR A 385 23.82 -15.26 6.86
CA THR A 385 24.61 -15.81 7.97
C THR A 385 25.16 -17.21 7.64
N GLN A 386 24.34 -18.08 7.04
CA GLN A 386 24.76 -19.42 6.62
C GLN A 386 25.77 -19.40 5.49
N ALA A 387 25.58 -18.51 4.50
CA ALA A 387 26.51 -18.39 3.38
C ALA A 387 27.87 -17.89 3.84
N LEU A 388 27.92 -16.88 4.70
CA LEU A 388 29.17 -16.37 5.29
C LEU A 388 29.89 -17.44 6.12
N ALA A 389 29.15 -18.21 6.93
CA ALA A 389 29.73 -19.28 7.73
C ALA A 389 30.30 -20.42 6.88
N ALA A 390 29.81 -20.62 5.67
CA ALA A 390 30.28 -21.66 4.75
C ALA A 390 31.57 -21.27 3.98
N THR A 391 31.98 -19.98 3.97
CA THR A 391 33.22 -19.53 3.32
C THR A 391 34.40 -19.63 4.28
N ALA A 392 35.59 -19.86 3.71
CA ALA A 392 36.82 -20.08 4.50
C ALA A 392 37.31 -18.81 5.22
N ASP A 393 37.07 -17.66 4.65
CA ASP A 393 37.40 -16.32 5.14
C ASP A 393 36.22 -15.62 5.86
N HIS A 394 35.04 -16.26 5.87
CA HIS A 394 33.82 -15.72 6.43
C HIS A 394 33.37 -14.40 5.83
N THR A 395 33.78 -14.12 4.58
CA THR A 395 33.38 -12.91 3.83
C THR A 395 32.69 -13.25 2.52
N LEU A 396 31.78 -12.38 2.08
CA LEU A 396 31.13 -12.45 0.75
C LEU A 396 30.76 -11.05 0.29
N ARG A 397 30.90 -10.81 -1.01
CA ARG A 397 30.44 -9.55 -1.63
C ARG A 397 28.92 -9.49 -1.74
N ILE A 398 28.35 -8.30 -1.53
CA ILE A 398 26.92 -8.05 -1.61
C ILE A 398 26.33 -8.43 -2.98
N GLY A 399 27.10 -8.30 -4.06
CA GLY A 399 26.70 -8.70 -5.41
C GLY A 399 26.22 -10.15 -5.50
N PHE A 400 26.80 -11.06 -4.71
CA PHE A 400 26.34 -12.46 -4.62
C PHE A 400 24.90 -12.57 -4.14
N PHE A 401 24.51 -11.80 -3.11
CA PHE A 401 23.16 -11.81 -2.56
C PHE A 401 22.17 -11.08 -3.46
N ILE A 402 22.61 -9.98 -4.09
CA ILE A 402 21.81 -9.29 -5.12
C ILE A 402 21.44 -10.25 -6.26
N ASP A 403 22.39 -11.05 -6.77
CA ASP A 403 22.13 -12.00 -7.84
C ASP A 403 21.13 -13.10 -7.44
N ILE A 404 21.17 -13.54 -6.18
CA ILE A 404 20.20 -14.50 -5.66
C ILE A 404 18.80 -13.86 -5.57
N LEU A 405 18.71 -12.65 -4.99
CA LEU A 405 17.45 -11.93 -4.80
C LEU A 405 16.81 -11.54 -6.12
N ARG A 406 17.58 -11.22 -7.15
CA ARG A 406 17.07 -10.89 -8.49
C ARG A 406 16.34 -12.04 -9.17
N ARG A 407 16.34 -13.24 -8.63
CA ARG A 407 15.54 -14.36 -9.13
C ARG A 407 14.05 -14.21 -8.78
N GLY A 408 13.72 -13.42 -7.75
CA GLY A 408 12.35 -13.19 -7.30
C GLY A 408 11.97 -11.73 -7.12
N PHE A 409 12.93 -10.80 -7.17
CA PHE A 409 12.74 -9.37 -6.94
C PHE A 409 13.30 -8.53 -8.10
N SER A 410 12.77 -7.33 -8.30
CA SER A 410 13.41 -6.32 -9.15
C SER A 410 14.75 -5.88 -8.54
N LEU A 411 15.62 -5.21 -9.31
CA LEU A 411 16.91 -4.74 -8.79
C LEU A 411 16.72 -3.78 -7.60
N SER A 412 15.79 -2.87 -7.69
CA SER A 412 15.48 -1.90 -6.63
C SER A 412 14.96 -2.60 -5.36
N GLU A 413 14.06 -3.57 -5.52
CA GLU A 413 13.55 -4.36 -4.39
C GLU A 413 14.65 -5.25 -3.79
N ALA A 414 15.48 -5.89 -4.62
CA ALA A 414 16.61 -6.70 -4.17
C ALA A 414 17.60 -5.87 -3.33
N GLN A 415 17.91 -4.64 -3.76
CA GLN A 415 18.70 -3.70 -2.97
C GLN A 415 18.03 -3.35 -1.65
N SER A 416 16.78 -2.93 -1.67
CA SER A 416 16.04 -2.59 -0.44
C SER A 416 15.94 -3.78 0.53
N GLN A 417 15.75 -4.99 0.03
CA GLN A 417 15.74 -6.21 0.85
C GLN A 417 17.11 -6.50 1.47
N LEU A 418 18.17 -6.30 0.69
CA LEU A 418 19.54 -6.49 1.18
C LEU A 418 19.90 -5.43 2.23
N ASP A 419 19.55 -4.16 2.00
CA ASP A 419 19.78 -3.07 2.95
C ASP A 419 19.07 -3.36 4.29
N THR A 420 17.82 -3.80 4.24
CA THR A 420 17.08 -4.23 5.44
C THR A 420 17.77 -5.40 6.14
N ALA A 421 18.25 -6.39 5.39
CA ALA A 421 18.95 -7.52 5.97
C ALA A 421 20.29 -7.11 6.60
N ILE A 422 21.02 -6.17 5.98
CA ILE A 422 22.28 -5.60 6.52
C ILE A 422 22.00 -4.89 7.86
N ASP A 423 20.98 -4.04 7.91
CA ASP A 423 20.59 -3.35 9.14
C ASP A 423 20.24 -4.33 10.27
N TRP A 424 19.47 -5.38 9.95
CA TRP A 424 19.09 -6.41 10.91
C TRP A 424 20.30 -7.24 11.38
N GLY A 425 21.19 -7.60 10.45
CA GLY A 425 22.39 -8.36 10.78
C GLY A 425 23.38 -7.58 11.64
N ARG A 426 23.60 -6.31 11.33
CA ARG A 426 24.46 -5.41 12.12
C ARG A 426 23.90 -5.15 13.50
N TYR A 427 22.59 -4.91 13.63
CA TYR A 427 21.97 -4.73 14.94
C TYR A 427 22.13 -5.97 15.83
N GLY A 428 21.91 -7.17 15.26
CA GLY A 428 22.08 -8.45 15.96
C GLY A 428 23.51 -8.92 16.10
N GLU A 429 24.50 -8.16 15.62
CA GLU A 429 25.92 -8.57 15.63
C GLU A 429 26.13 -9.95 14.99
N LEU A 430 25.41 -10.22 13.88
CA LEU A 430 25.53 -11.44 13.10
C LEU A 430 26.61 -11.33 12.03
N TYR A 431 26.67 -10.19 11.38
CA TYR A 431 27.67 -9.83 10.37
C TYR A 431 27.78 -8.32 10.26
N ASP A 432 28.96 -7.85 9.84
CA ASP A 432 29.21 -6.45 9.52
C ASP A 432 29.28 -6.23 8.03
N TYR A 433 29.12 -4.98 7.61
CA TYR A 433 29.15 -4.55 6.22
C TYR A 433 30.18 -3.44 6.01
N ASP A 434 31.14 -3.70 5.15
CA ASP A 434 32.10 -2.71 4.67
C ASP A 434 31.60 -2.10 3.36
N SER A 435 31.29 -0.80 3.38
CA SER A 435 30.78 -0.06 2.22
C SER A 435 31.84 0.23 1.16
N ASP A 436 33.12 0.24 1.53
CA ASP A 436 34.21 0.57 0.60
C ASP A 436 34.60 -0.66 -0.25
N ASP A 437 34.55 -1.85 0.34
CA ASP A 437 34.82 -3.12 -0.32
C ASP A 437 33.55 -3.83 -0.82
N GLU A 438 32.35 -3.31 -0.46
CA GLU A 438 31.04 -3.92 -0.72
C GLU A 438 30.97 -5.38 -0.21
N GLU A 439 31.54 -5.66 0.97
CA GLU A 439 31.64 -6.99 1.54
C GLU A 439 30.91 -7.12 2.88
N LEU A 440 30.31 -8.30 3.08
CA LEU A 440 29.73 -8.73 4.36
C LEU A 440 30.71 -9.68 5.03
N THR A 441 30.95 -9.48 6.33
CA THR A 441 31.84 -10.31 7.15
C THR A 441 31.09 -10.88 8.33
N LEU A 442 31.16 -12.19 8.57
CA LEU A 442 30.51 -12.86 9.71
C LEU A 442 31.16 -12.41 11.01
N GLU A 443 30.36 -12.02 11.99
CA GLU A 443 30.85 -11.71 13.32
C GLU A 443 31.27 -12.98 14.08
N PRO A 444 32.35 -12.95 14.89
CA PRO A 444 32.86 -14.14 15.58
C PRO A 444 31.84 -14.81 16.51
N GLY A 445 30.91 -14.03 17.08
CA GLY A 445 29.84 -14.51 17.94
C GLY A 445 28.68 -15.17 17.22
N ALA A 446 28.52 -14.93 15.93
CA ALA A 446 27.37 -15.35 15.15
C ALA A 446 27.27 -16.86 14.93
N GLN A 447 28.39 -17.59 15.02
CA GLN A 447 28.43 -19.05 14.89
C GLN A 447 27.55 -19.77 15.93
N GLY A 448 27.25 -19.13 17.07
CA GLY A 448 26.37 -19.67 18.09
C GLY A 448 24.89 -19.65 17.74
N TYR A 449 24.49 -18.97 16.67
CA TYR A 449 23.10 -18.84 16.20
C TYR A 449 22.80 -19.68 14.94
N LEU A 450 23.78 -20.40 14.41
CA LEU A 450 23.69 -21.27 13.22
C LEU A 450 23.28 -22.75 13.57
#